data_48d5a463330ac7ca0a64967ee0c3c8ee
#
_entry.id   48d5a463330ac7ca0a64967ee0c3c8ee
#
_cell.length_a   1.000
_cell.length_b   1.000
_cell.length_c   1.000
_cell.angle_alpha   90.00
_cell.angle_beta   90.00
_cell.angle_gamma   90.00
#
_symmetry.space_group_name_H-M   'P 1'
#
loop_
_entity.id
_entity.type
_entity.pdbx_description
1 polymer ?
#
loop_
_entity_poly.entity_id
_entity_poly.type
_entity_poly.pdbx_seq_one_letter_code
_entity_poly.pdbx_strand_id
1 'polypeptide(L)'
;MFSTPSNGLERIAIQCKLLPTKTSVGSIILRLLSSSEGLLEISFASTLDALLKRLIKMTTLSRQRSGGLLKGWPEFCEWVTSTENRIYVGWFGVLMIPCLLAAAACFIVAFIAAPPVDIDGIREPVAGSFLYGNNIISGAVVPASNAIGLHFYPIWEAATVDEWLYNGGPYQLIIFHFLIGISAYTVSYTHLTLPTTPYV
;
A
#
# COMPACT_ATOMS: atom_id res chain seq x y z
N MET A 1 -48.26 -6.53 -7.01
CA MET A 1 -46.84 -6.45 -7.27
C MET A 1 -46.19 -7.73 -6.77
N PHE A 2 -46.11 -8.76 -7.62
CA PHE A 2 -45.61 -10.09 -7.23
C PHE A 2 -44.10 -10.17 -7.50
N SER A 3 -43.37 -10.40 -6.45
CA SER A 3 -41.91 -10.65 -6.49
C SER A 3 -41.70 -12.11 -6.90
N THR A 4 -40.96 -12.34 -7.98
CA THR A 4 -40.51 -13.66 -8.43
C THR A 4 -39.33 -14.13 -7.60
N PRO A 5 -39.33 -15.37 -7.06
CA PRO A 5 -38.19 -15.92 -6.31
C PRO A 5 -37.06 -16.31 -7.27
N SER A 6 -35.83 -15.86 -6.96
CA SER A 6 -34.65 -15.91 -7.81
C SER A 6 -33.69 -17.09 -7.52
N ASN A 7 -34.10 -18.15 -6.86
CA ASN A 7 -33.19 -19.26 -6.54
C ASN A 7 -33.71 -20.61 -7.04
N GLY A 8 -32.95 -21.23 -7.96
CA GLY A 8 -33.24 -22.53 -8.57
C GLY A 8 -33.40 -23.70 -7.57
N LEU A 9 -32.91 -23.57 -6.35
CA LEU A 9 -33.02 -24.57 -5.28
C LEU A 9 -34.42 -24.68 -4.68
N GLU A 10 -35.20 -23.60 -4.64
CA GLU A 10 -36.58 -23.62 -4.16
C GLU A 10 -37.54 -24.32 -5.14
N ARG A 11 -37.26 -24.26 -6.43
CA ARG A 11 -38.04 -24.97 -7.46
C ARG A 11 -37.92 -26.49 -7.33
N ILE A 12 -36.75 -26.98 -6.94
CA ILE A 12 -36.51 -28.43 -6.74
C ILE A 12 -37.27 -28.95 -5.49
N ALA A 13 -37.33 -28.14 -4.42
CA ALA A 13 -38.01 -28.50 -3.19
C ALA A 13 -39.55 -28.59 -3.34
N ILE A 14 -40.15 -27.80 -4.23
CA ILE A 14 -41.57 -27.78 -4.51
C ILE A 14 -42.00 -28.98 -5.38
N GLN A 15 -41.12 -29.42 -6.29
CA GLN A 15 -41.38 -30.54 -7.20
C GLN A 15 -41.44 -31.91 -6.47
N CYS A 16 -40.75 -32.07 -5.34
CA CYS A 16 -40.70 -33.32 -4.57
C CYS A 16 -41.92 -33.59 -3.68
N LYS A 17 -42.86 -32.63 -3.54
CA LYS A 17 -43.98 -32.72 -2.60
C LYS A 17 -45.29 -33.25 -3.21
N LEU A 18 -45.34 -33.60 -4.49
CA LEU A 18 -46.59 -33.91 -5.22
C LEU A 18 -46.63 -35.33 -5.84
N LEU A 19 -46.12 -36.35 -5.18
CA LEU A 19 -46.31 -37.74 -5.64
C LEU A 19 -47.02 -38.58 -4.62
N PRO A 20 -48.18 -39.15 -4.95
CA PRO A 20 -48.98 -39.99 -4.03
C PRO A 20 -48.41 -41.42 -3.97
N THR A 21 -48.33 -41.92 -2.77
CA THR A 21 -47.96 -43.29 -2.43
C THR A 21 -49.01 -44.33 -2.87
N LYS A 22 -48.60 -45.23 -3.77
CA LYS A 22 -49.21 -46.58 -3.83
C LYS A 22 -48.15 -47.60 -4.28
N THR A 23 -48.00 -48.62 -3.46
CA THR A 23 -47.04 -49.71 -3.56
C THR A 23 -47.36 -50.68 -4.70
N SER A 24 -46.40 -50.82 -5.62
CA SER A 24 -46.32 -51.93 -6.60
C SER A 24 -44.83 -52.19 -6.92
N VAL A 25 -44.50 -53.37 -7.35
CA VAL A 25 -43.14 -53.81 -7.71
C VAL A 25 -42.40 -52.79 -8.59
N GLY A 26 -43.14 -52.05 -9.41
CA GLY A 26 -42.61 -50.88 -10.17
C GLY A 26 -42.04 -49.78 -9.31
N SER A 27 -42.53 -49.58 -8.09
CA SER A 27 -42.03 -48.53 -7.18
C SER A 27 -40.69 -48.93 -6.54
N ILE A 28 -40.43 -50.23 -6.39
CA ILE A 28 -39.15 -50.73 -5.90
C ILE A 28 -38.07 -50.58 -6.98
N ILE A 29 -38.41 -50.89 -8.23
CA ILE A 29 -37.49 -50.70 -9.39
C ILE A 29 -37.23 -49.22 -9.61
N LEU A 30 -38.26 -48.34 -9.51
CA LEU A 30 -38.09 -46.88 -9.58
C LEU A 30 -37.25 -46.34 -8.42
N ARG A 31 -37.35 -46.90 -7.22
CA ARG A 31 -36.51 -46.52 -6.08
C ARG A 31 -35.05 -46.98 -6.26
N LEU A 32 -34.83 -48.16 -6.84
CA LEU A 32 -33.49 -48.67 -7.13
C LEU A 32 -32.81 -47.88 -8.27
N LEU A 33 -33.59 -47.52 -9.30
CA LEU A 33 -33.13 -46.66 -10.38
C LEU A 33 -32.84 -45.21 -9.89
N SER A 34 -33.78 -44.68 -9.10
CA SER A 34 -33.60 -43.36 -8.45
C SER A 34 -32.43 -43.34 -7.45
N SER A 35 -32.18 -44.46 -6.76
CA SER A 35 -31.01 -44.61 -5.88
C SER A 35 -29.68 -44.68 -6.66
N SER A 36 -29.68 -45.36 -7.82
CA SER A 36 -28.51 -45.45 -8.67
C SER A 36 -28.21 -44.11 -9.38
N GLU A 37 -29.24 -43.37 -9.79
CA GLU A 37 -29.08 -42.03 -10.37
C GLU A 37 -28.61 -41.06 -9.30
N GLY A 38 -29.13 -41.10 -8.07
CA GLY A 38 -28.69 -40.30 -6.96
C GLY A 38 -27.23 -40.57 -6.56
N LEU A 39 -26.77 -41.82 -6.61
CA LEU A 39 -25.37 -42.18 -6.35
C LEU A 39 -24.46 -41.72 -7.48
N LEU A 40 -24.91 -41.77 -8.74
CA LEU A 40 -24.18 -41.21 -9.87
C LEU A 40 -24.07 -39.71 -9.84
N GLU A 41 -25.16 -39.03 -9.47
CA GLU A 41 -25.14 -37.57 -9.31
C GLU A 41 -24.22 -37.11 -8.16
N ILE A 42 -24.27 -37.80 -7.01
CA ILE A 42 -23.38 -37.49 -5.88
C ILE A 42 -21.90 -37.77 -6.27
N SER A 43 -21.66 -38.88 -6.97
CA SER A 43 -20.30 -39.19 -7.46
C SER A 43 -19.80 -38.19 -8.49
N PHE A 44 -20.69 -37.76 -9.40
CA PHE A 44 -20.33 -36.74 -10.41
C PHE A 44 -20.11 -35.37 -9.76
N ALA A 45 -20.99 -34.97 -8.82
CA ALA A 45 -20.83 -33.71 -8.08
C ALA A 45 -19.54 -33.69 -7.26
N SER A 46 -19.17 -34.82 -6.63
CA SER A 46 -17.93 -34.90 -5.85
C SER A 46 -16.67 -34.86 -6.74
N THR A 47 -16.73 -35.51 -7.92
CA THR A 47 -15.63 -35.43 -8.91
C THR A 47 -15.51 -34.04 -9.52
N LEU A 48 -16.62 -33.38 -9.80
CA LEU A 48 -16.65 -32.02 -10.31
C LEU A 48 -16.08 -31.02 -9.27
N ASP A 49 -16.43 -31.16 -8.01
CA ASP A 49 -15.90 -30.36 -6.91
C ASP A 49 -14.39 -30.58 -6.71
N ALA A 50 -13.94 -31.84 -6.82
CA ALA A 50 -12.52 -32.17 -6.77
C ALA A 50 -11.74 -31.59 -7.96
N LEU A 51 -12.32 -31.60 -9.17
CA LEU A 51 -11.73 -30.98 -10.36
C LEU A 51 -11.69 -29.46 -10.25
N LEU A 52 -12.78 -28.83 -9.77
CA LEU A 52 -12.84 -27.39 -9.50
C LEU A 52 -11.77 -26.97 -8.47
N LYS A 53 -11.64 -27.71 -7.38
CA LYS A 53 -10.59 -27.47 -6.38
C LYS A 53 -9.18 -27.63 -6.95
N ARG A 54 -8.98 -28.61 -7.84
CA ARG A 54 -7.70 -28.78 -8.55
C ARG A 54 -7.44 -27.63 -9.51
N LEU A 55 -8.44 -27.18 -10.26
CA LEU A 55 -8.32 -26.04 -11.18
C LEU A 55 -8.06 -24.73 -10.42
N ILE A 56 -8.77 -24.50 -9.31
CA ILE A 56 -8.51 -23.34 -8.44
C ILE A 56 -7.09 -23.41 -7.88
N LYS A 57 -6.66 -24.57 -7.42
CA LYS A 57 -5.29 -24.77 -6.92
C LYS A 57 -4.24 -24.59 -8.00
N MET A 58 -4.51 -25.03 -9.24
CA MET A 58 -3.60 -24.78 -10.38
C MET A 58 -3.55 -23.31 -10.78
N THR A 59 -4.68 -22.60 -10.78
CA THR A 59 -4.73 -21.16 -11.04
C THR A 59 -4.04 -20.36 -9.94
N THR A 60 -4.20 -20.74 -8.69
CA THR A 60 -3.47 -20.10 -7.57
C THR A 60 -1.97 -20.41 -7.63
N LEU A 61 -1.57 -21.64 -7.96
CA LEU A 61 -0.16 -22.02 -8.20
C LEU A 61 0.45 -21.34 -9.43
N SER A 62 -0.33 -21.19 -10.53
CA SER A 62 0.09 -20.44 -11.71
C SER A 62 0.28 -18.97 -11.40
N ARG A 63 -0.62 -18.39 -10.62
CA ARG A 63 -0.49 -17.01 -10.10
C ARG A 63 0.74 -16.86 -9.18
N GLN A 64 1.07 -17.92 -8.45
CA GLN A 64 2.26 -17.95 -7.58
C GLN A 64 3.58 -18.09 -8.35
N ARG A 65 3.55 -18.65 -9.56
CA ARG A 65 4.74 -18.91 -10.40
C ARG A 65 5.12 -17.77 -11.33
N SER A 66 4.23 -16.80 -11.59
CA SER A 66 4.57 -15.56 -12.28
C SER A 66 5.26 -14.59 -11.30
N GLY A 67 6.37 -15.07 -10.71
CA GLY A 67 7.22 -14.29 -9.84
C GLY A 67 8.03 -13.30 -10.66
N GLY A 68 7.85 -12.04 -10.39
CA GLY A 68 8.54 -10.92 -10.99
C GLY A 68 8.06 -9.64 -10.36
N LEU A 69 8.57 -8.52 -10.79
CA LEU A 69 8.17 -7.16 -10.39
C LEU A 69 6.64 -6.95 -10.37
N LEU A 70 5.90 -7.64 -11.27
CA LEU A 70 4.44 -7.58 -11.35
C LEU A 70 3.72 -8.21 -10.14
N LYS A 71 4.37 -9.10 -9.41
CA LYS A 71 3.80 -9.75 -8.23
C LYS A 71 4.05 -8.96 -6.95
N GLY A 72 5.17 -8.28 -6.88
CA GLY A 72 5.52 -7.44 -5.74
C GLY A 72 4.61 -6.23 -5.57
N TRP A 73 4.03 -5.73 -6.66
CA TRP A 73 3.16 -4.55 -6.60
C TRP A 73 1.85 -4.77 -5.82
N PRO A 74 1.04 -5.83 -6.10
CA PRO A 74 -0.14 -6.10 -5.31
C PRO A 74 0.17 -6.39 -3.84
N GLU A 75 1.22 -7.14 -3.56
CA GLU A 75 1.68 -7.43 -2.19
C GLU A 75 2.10 -6.15 -1.46
N PHE A 76 2.79 -5.24 -2.15
CA PHE A 76 3.15 -3.93 -1.62
C PHE A 76 1.92 -3.07 -1.32
N CYS A 77 0.93 -3.01 -2.23
CA CYS A 77 -0.31 -2.27 -2.01
C CYS A 77 -1.09 -2.81 -0.81
N GLU A 78 -1.17 -4.13 -0.69
CA GLU A 78 -1.81 -4.80 0.44
C GLU A 78 -1.09 -4.48 1.75
N TRP A 79 0.23 -4.55 1.76
CA TRP A 79 1.04 -4.19 2.92
C TRP A 79 0.85 -2.73 3.34
N VAL A 80 0.86 -1.79 2.39
CA VAL A 80 0.69 -0.35 2.65
C VAL A 80 -0.66 -0.05 3.28
N THR A 81 -1.72 -0.72 2.84
CA THR A 81 -3.10 -0.50 3.32
C THR A 81 -3.49 -1.40 4.49
N SER A 82 -2.62 -2.31 4.91
CA SER A 82 -2.89 -3.24 6.01
C SER A 82 -2.95 -2.52 7.35
N THR A 83 -4.02 -2.75 8.10
CA THR A 83 -4.19 -2.29 9.49
C THR A 83 -3.54 -3.23 10.52
N GLU A 84 -3.08 -4.40 10.09
CA GLU A 84 -2.40 -5.39 10.94
C GLU A 84 -0.92 -5.05 11.18
N ASN A 85 -0.36 -4.15 10.38
CA ASN A 85 0.99 -3.65 10.61
C ASN A 85 1.07 -2.93 11.96
N ARG A 86 2.17 -3.11 12.66
CA ARG A 86 2.43 -2.44 13.94
C ARG A 86 2.31 -0.92 13.84
N ILE A 87 2.71 -0.36 12.70
CA ILE A 87 2.55 1.05 12.35
C ILE A 87 1.78 1.10 11.04
N TYR A 88 0.63 1.76 11.03
CA TYR A 88 -0.12 1.97 9.80
C TYR A 88 0.63 2.94 8.89
N VAL A 89 0.90 2.52 7.67
CA VAL A 89 1.62 3.33 6.69
C VAL A 89 0.64 4.15 5.85
N GLY A 90 -0.26 3.52 5.11
CA GLY A 90 -1.15 4.17 4.17
C GLY A 90 -0.43 4.83 2.99
N TRP A 91 -1.17 5.35 2.02
CA TRP A 91 -0.60 6.02 0.86
C TRP A 91 0.06 7.36 1.19
N PHE A 92 -0.51 8.10 2.13
CA PHE A 92 0.15 9.32 2.65
C PHE A 92 1.42 9.00 3.42
N GLY A 93 1.45 7.88 4.15
CA GLY A 93 2.64 7.41 4.85
C GLY A 93 3.77 7.01 3.91
N VAL A 94 3.47 6.42 2.75
CA VAL A 94 4.47 6.10 1.70
C VAL A 94 5.16 7.36 1.18
N LEU A 95 4.45 8.48 1.10
CA LEU A 95 5.04 9.78 0.74
C LEU A 95 5.73 10.45 1.93
N MET A 96 5.08 10.46 3.08
CA MET A 96 5.51 11.15 4.30
C MET A 96 6.82 10.58 4.87
N ILE A 97 6.91 9.27 5.02
CA ILE A 97 8.05 8.63 5.69
C ILE A 97 9.37 8.88 4.96
N PRO A 98 9.51 8.62 3.63
CA PRO A 98 10.73 8.94 2.92
C PRO A 98 11.07 10.43 2.93
N CYS A 99 10.07 11.31 2.78
CA CYS A 99 10.29 12.75 2.78
C CYS A 99 10.82 13.27 4.12
N LEU A 100 10.23 12.86 5.23
CA LEU A 100 10.68 13.25 6.56
C LEU A 100 12.05 12.66 6.90
N LEU A 101 12.30 11.40 6.52
CA LEU A 101 13.61 10.78 6.71
C LEU A 101 14.70 11.47 5.89
N ALA A 102 14.43 11.82 4.65
CA ALA A 102 15.37 12.55 3.80
C ALA A 102 15.68 13.93 4.39
N ALA A 103 14.66 14.67 4.83
CA ALA A 103 14.84 15.97 5.46
C ALA A 103 15.66 15.86 6.76
N ALA A 104 15.33 14.93 7.63
CA ALA A 104 16.03 14.73 8.89
C ALA A 104 17.50 14.29 8.68
N ALA A 105 17.73 13.33 7.81
CA ALA A 105 19.08 12.83 7.52
C ALA A 105 19.95 13.94 6.89
N CYS A 106 19.42 14.67 5.93
CA CYS A 106 20.13 15.78 5.31
C CYS A 106 20.42 16.90 6.33
N PHE A 107 19.46 17.22 7.19
CA PHE A 107 19.67 18.20 8.26
C PHE A 107 20.81 17.80 9.20
N ILE A 108 20.82 16.57 9.69
CA ILE A 108 21.87 16.08 10.59
C ILE A 108 23.23 16.14 9.92
N VAL A 109 23.35 15.64 8.71
CA VAL A 109 24.63 15.63 7.98
C VAL A 109 25.09 17.05 7.67
N ALA A 110 24.20 17.92 7.21
CA ALA A 110 24.52 19.30 6.92
C ALA A 110 24.91 20.10 8.17
N PHE A 111 24.23 19.87 9.28
CA PHE A 111 24.53 20.54 10.54
C PHE A 111 25.90 20.14 11.12
N ILE A 112 26.33 18.92 10.85
CA ILE A 112 27.64 18.42 11.31
C ILE A 112 28.76 18.78 10.35
N ALA A 113 28.60 18.60 9.04
CA ALA A 113 29.68 18.51 8.09
C ALA A 113 29.54 19.37 6.82
N ALA A 114 28.51 20.18 6.68
CA ALA A 114 28.34 20.99 5.47
C ALA A 114 29.45 22.02 5.32
N PRO A 115 30.03 22.17 4.12
CA PRO A 115 31.02 23.23 3.84
C PRO A 115 30.35 24.61 3.90
N PRO A 116 31.17 25.70 3.99
CA PRO A 116 30.65 27.07 3.95
C PRO A 116 29.82 27.35 2.71
N VAL A 117 28.70 28.06 2.89
CA VAL A 117 27.72 28.38 1.86
C VAL A 117 27.72 29.87 1.55
N ASP A 118 27.68 30.21 0.27
CA ASP A 118 27.57 31.58 -0.22
C ASP A 118 26.12 32.08 -0.18
N ILE A 119 25.63 32.41 1.00
CA ILE A 119 24.22 32.80 1.23
C ILE A 119 23.85 34.10 0.49
N ASP A 120 24.70 35.10 0.53
CA ASP A 120 24.38 36.43 -0.02
C ASP A 120 24.68 36.56 -1.54
N GLY A 121 25.28 35.55 -2.14
CA GLY A 121 25.65 35.55 -3.56
C GLY A 121 26.81 36.47 -3.91
N ILE A 122 27.54 36.97 -2.93
CA ILE A 122 28.69 37.86 -3.09
C ILE A 122 30.05 37.14 -2.99
N ARG A 123 30.02 35.81 -2.99
CA ARG A 123 31.20 34.93 -2.82
C ARG A 123 31.92 35.13 -1.48
N GLU A 124 31.17 35.38 -0.44
CA GLU A 124 31.59 35.41 0.95
C GLU A 124 30.91 34.26 1.72
N PRO A 125 31.50 33.05 1.70
CA PRO A 125 30.84 31.87 2.29
C PRO A 125 30.70 31.97 3.80
N VAL A 126 29.54 31.52 4.28
CA VAL A 126 29.20 31.46 5.72
C VAL A 126 29.27 30.01 6.19
N ALA A 127 30.05 29.76 7.23
CA ALA A 127 30.16 28.47 7.87
C ALA A 127 29.02 28.28 8.90
N GLY A 128 28.29 27.18 8.83
CA GLY A 128 27.23 26.86 9.74
C GLY A 128 27.34 25.50 10.43
N SER A 129 28.28 24.65 10.00
CA SER A 129 28.43 23.30 10.54
C SER A 129 29.42 23.20 11.70
N PHE A 130 29.35 22.14 12.47
CA PHE A 130 30.27 21.88 13.59
C PHE A 130 31.74 21.74 13.14
N LEU A 131 31.97 21.06 12.04
CA LEU A 131 33.34 20.86 11.54
C LEU A 131 34.03 22.17 11.10
N TYR A 132 33.27 23.21 10.87
CA TYR A 132 33.79 24.54 10.48
C TYR A 132 33.75 25.54 11.63
N GLY A 133 33.78 25.07 12.87
CA GLY A 133 34.00 25.90 14.04
C GLY A 133 32.74 26.41 14.74
N ASN A 134 31.57 25.88 14.42
CA ASN A 134 30.32 26.24 15.09
C ASN A 134 30.02 25.29 16.25
N ASN A 135 29.22 25.76 17.19
CA ASN A 135 28.62 24.97 18.24
C ASN A 135 27.10 24.84 18.01
N ILE A 136 26.41 24.26 18.96
CA ILE A 136 24.96 24.03 18.83
C ILE A 136 24.16 25.35 18.79
N ILE A 137 24.67 26.40 19.37
CA ILE A 137 24.03 27.72 19.42
C ILE A 137 24.29 28.51 18.12
N SER A 138 25.51 28.50 17.62
CA SER A 138 25.89 29.23 16.40
C SER A 138 25.70 28.41 15.13
N GLY A 139 25.55 27.08 15.23
CA GLY A 139 25.37 26.21 14.09
C GLY A 139 24.04 26.42 13.40
N ALA A 140 24.04 26.30 12.09
CA ALA A 140 22.84 26.37 11.27
C ALA A 140 23.06 25.68 9.92
N VAL A 141 22.00 25.20 9.31
CA VAL A 141 21.97 24.90 7.89
C VAL A 141 21.81 26.23 7.16
N VAL A 142 22.84 26.70 6.51
CA VAL A 142 22.86 28.01 5.86
C VAL A 142 21.87 28.02 4.68
N PRO A 143 21.01 29.05 4.56
CA PRO A 143 20.08 29.17 3.45
C PRO A 143 20.74 29.12 2.07
N ALA A 144 19.94 28.81 1.06
CA ALA A 144 20.40 28.79 -0.32
C ALA A 144 20.88 30.18 -0.76
N SER A 145 21.82 30.19 -1.70
CA SER A 145 22.44 31.42 -2.21
C SER A 145 21.38 32.36 -2.81
N ASN A 146 21.54 33.65 -2.54
CA ASN A 146 20.75 34.70 -3.18
C ASN A 146 20.95 34.72 -4.73
N ALA A 147 22.07 34.23 -5.23
CA ALA A 147 22.29 34.09 -6.66
C ALA A 147 21.31 33.10 -7.33
N ILE A 148 20.86 32.10 -6.59
CA ILE A 148 19.84 31.15 -7.06
C ILE A 148 18.45 31.79 -7.04
N GLY A 149 18.17 32.65 -6.05
CA GLY A 149 16.89 33.30 -5.86
C GLY A 149 15.79 32.28 -5.60
N LEU A 150 14.70 32.39 -6.34
CA LEU A 150 13.53 31.48 -6.26
C LEU A 150 13.64 30.24 -7.17
N HIS A 151 14.75 30.06 -7.83
CA HIS A 151 14.95 28.91 -8.72
C HIS A 151 15.01 27.61 -7.92
N PHE A 152 14.33 26.59 -8.44
CA PHE A 152 14.44 25.24 -7.93
C PHE A 152 15.85 24.69 -8.22
N TYR A 153 16.57 24.30 -7.17
CA TYR A 153 17.97 23.89 -7.26
C TYR A 153 18.21 22.50 -6.66
N PRO A 154 17.73 21.44 -7.32
CA PRO A 154 18.05 20.08 -6.93
C PRO A 154 19.50 19.70 -7.25
N ILE A 155 19.97 18.57 -6.71
CA ILE A 155 21.34 18.09 -6.93
C ILE A 155 21.68 17.95 -8.42
N TRP A 156 20.72 17.51 -9.23
CA TRP A 156 20.94 17.28 -10.67
C TRP A 156 21.01 18.55 -11.53
N GLU A 157 20.59 19.69 -11.01
CA GLU A 157 20.73 20.97 -11.70
C GLU A 157 22.11 21.62 -11.50
N ALA A 158 22.86 21.19 -10.48
CA ALA A 158 24.25 21.61 -10.29
C ALA A 158 25.18 20.79 -11.19
N ALA A 159 26.28 21.41 -11.64
CA ALA A 159 27.29 20.70 -12.40
C ALA A 159 28.03 19.66 -11.54
N THR A 160 28.25 19.98 -10.26
CA THR A 160 28.90 19.10 -9.28
C THR A 160 28.19 19.18 -7.93
N VAL A 161 28.39 18.15 -7.09
CA VAL A 161 27.89 18.16 -5.71
C VAL A 161 28.54 19.27 -4.89
N ASP A 162 29.79 19.57 -5.14
CA ASP A 162 30.52 20.67 -4.47
C ASP A 162 29.90 22.04 -4.79
N GLU A 163 29.52 22.27 -6.04
CA GLU A 163 28.79 23.48 -6.45
C GLU A 163 27.42 23.54 -5.76
N TRP A 164 26.68 22.42 -5.69
CA TRP A 164 25.41 22.32 -5.01
C TRP A 164 25.54 22.65 -3.52
N LEU A 165 26.55 22.13 -2.86
CA LEU A 165 26.85 22.43 -1.45
C LEU A 165 27.22 23.89 -1.25
N TYR A 166 28.04 24.45 -2.14
CA TYR A 166 28.47 25.86 -2.06
C TYR A 166 27.30 26.85 -2.21
N ASN A 167 26.31 26.51 -3.02
CA ASN A 167 25.13 27.34 -3.25
C ASN A 167 23.98 27.10 -2.25
N GLY A 168 24.17 26.30 -1.24
CA GLY A 168 23.15 26.05 -0.21
C GLY A 168 22.04 25.12 -0.67
N GLY A 169 22.31 24.19 -1.58
CA GLY A 169 21.35 23.16 -2.02
C GLY A 169 20.72 22.32 -0.91
N PRO A 170 21.48 21.91 0.11
CA PRO A 170 20.93 21.16 1.25
C PRO A 170 19.79 21.88 1.96
N TYR A 171 19.79 23.18 2.05
CA TYR A 171 18.70 23.95 2.63
C TYR A 171 17.38 23.75 1.87
N GLN A 172 17.42 23.87 0.55
CA GLN A 172 16.23 23.62 -0.29
C GLN A 172 15.73 22.16 -0.17
N LEU A 173 16.64 21.20 -0.19
CA LEU A 173 16.28 19.80 -0.01
C LEU A 173 15.53 19.60 1.30
N ILE A 174 16.04 20.12 2.40
CA ILE A 174 15.43 19.96 3.71
C ILE A 174 14.05 20.61 3.77
N ILE A 175 13.91 21.88 3.39
CA ILE A 175 12.65 22.59 3.52
C ILE A 175 11.56 22.00 2.63
N PHE A 176 11.86 21.60 1.40
CA PHE A 176 10.86 21.05 0.50
C PHE A 176 10.42 19.64 0.92
N HIS A 177 11.36 18.77 1.29
CA HIS A 177 11.01 17.45 1.81
C HIS A 177 10.25 17.55 3.13
N PHE A 178 10.65 18.44 4.01
CA PHE A 178 9.94 18.67 5.27
C PHE A 178 8.52 19.17 5.05
N LEU A 179 8.31 20.14 4.16
CA LEU A 179 6.98 20.68 3.86
C LEU A 179 6.06 19.62 3.24
N ILE A 180 6.57 18.82 2.29
CA ILE A 180 5.81 17.71 1.71
C ILE A 180 5.46 16.67 2.79
N GLY A 181 6.44 16.30 3.60
CA GLY A 181 6.26 15.31 4.65
C GLY A 181 5.26 15.76 5.71
N ILE A 182 5.33 17.00 6.17
CA ILE A 182 4.42 17.52 7.18
C ILE A 182 3.01 17.76 6.63
N SER A 183 2.89 18.10 5.34
CA SER A 183 1.61 18.20 4.67
C SER A 183 0.92 16.84 4.59
N ALA A 184 1.64 15.79 4.22
CA ALA A 184 1.14 14.43 4.22
C ALA A 184 0.77 13.95 5.63
N TYR A 185 1.55 14.32 6.63
CA TYR A 185 1.27 14.05 8.04
C TYR A 185 -0.05 14.69 8.48
N THR A 186 -0.25 15.96 8.18
CA THR A 186 -1.45 16.71 8.55
C THR A 186 -2.70 16.12 7.88
N VAL A 187 -2.63 15.81 6.60
CA VAL A 187 -3.73 15.18 5.84
C VAL A 187 -4.04 13.80 6.39
N SER A 188 -3.03 12.99 6.68
CA SER A 188 -3.19 11.65 7.24
C SER A 188 -3.96 11.69 8.56
N TYR A 189 -3.56 12.56 9.50
CA TYR A 189 -4.23 12.69 10.79
C TYR A 189 -5.63 13.31 10.71
N THR A 190 -5.90 14.14 9.72
CA THR A 190 -7.23 14.72 9.51
C THR A 190 -8.23 13.67 9.02
N HIS A 191 -7.79 12.69 8.22
CA HIS A 191 -8.65 11.70 7.59
C HIS A 191 -8.65 10.33 8.29
N LEU A 192 -7.65 10.05 9.14
CA LEU A 192 -7.63 8.84 9.98
C LEU A 192 -8.57 9.04 11.18
N THR A 193 -9.79 8.58 11.05
CA THR A 193 -10.66 8.35 12.22
C THR A 193 -10.17 7.10 12.93
N LEU A 194 -9.52 7.27 14.07
CA LEU A 194 -9.26 6.16 14.97
C LEU A 194 -10.61 5.55 15.38
N PRO A 195 -10.78 4.21 15.35
CA PRO A 195 -11.96 3.58 15.89
C PRO A 195 -12.02 3.94 17.39
N THR A 196 -12.95 4.83 17.73
CA THR A 196 -13.30 5.07 19.12
C THR A 196 -13.97 3.81 19.62
N THR A 197 -13.28 3.03 20.43
CA THR A 197 -13.91 2.00 21.25
C THR A 197 -14.98 2.72 22.08
N PRO A 198 -16.26 2.34 21.93
CA PRO A 198 -17.26 2.89 22.81
C PRO A 198 -16.89 2.48 24.24
N TYR A 199 -16.69 3.45 25.10
CA TYR A 199 -16.55 3.18 26.51
C TYR A 199 -17.87 2.61 27.00
N VAL A 200 -17.89 1.32 27.33
CA VAL A 200 -18.99 0.65 28.00
C VAL A 200 -18.84 0.85 29.50
#